data_2bcd8fd82724d8e4cbb19f783b874f96
#
_entry.id   2bcd8fd82724d8e4cbb19f783b874f96
#
_cell.length_a   1.000
_cell.length_b   1.000
_cell.length_c   1.000
_cell.angle_alpha   90.00
_cell.angle_beta   90.00
_cell.angle_gamma   90.00
#
_symmetry.space_group_name_H-M   'P 1'
#
loop_
_entity.id
_entity.type
_entity.pdbx_description
1 polymer ?
#
loop_
_entity_poly.entity_id
_entity_poly.type
_entity_poly.pdbx_seq_one_letter_code
_entity_poly.pdbx_strand_id
1 'polypeptide(L)'
;MTDRLDRGELLRLAAGAAAVGAAPTAVRHLFSKGGGFPQSHPRWRFVFVNHALTNPFFVPAKNGSHDAASLLGVDVKWAGSASSDVGQMVKAMRHAIAAEVDGIAVSIVDPTAFNSATRLALARGIPVLSYNADGGKQNGRLAYVGQDNYESGLELGARVVRLCSSGEVCLFIATPGQENIQPRVDGALDAIRDSGKRIRIHVVASGVHVGHERKKIEATYLANKNLRGLFAVDAGSTAGVAEVMRKYRLQKRGVCAGGYDLLPVTLRAIHDRHLDFTIDQQPYLQGFLPVLQMFLYRYSARLVAPADTNTGLNFVTRENVGRYLTTRSRFEGSSTSDRYPVR
;
A
#
# COMPACT_ATOMS: atom_id res chain seq x y z
N MET A 1 -16.26 16.40 37.85
CA MET A 1 -17.70 16.44 37.58
C MET A 1 -17.85 16.84 36.12
N THR A 2 -18.03 15.90 35.25
CA THR A 2 -18.22 16.09 33.79
C THR A 2 -19.70 15.90 33.52
N ASP A 3 -20.41 17.02 33.32
CA ASP A 3 -21.80 16.99 32.86
C ASP A 3 -21.87 16.43 31.47
N ARG A 4 -22.42 15.23 31.36
CA ARG A 4 -22.85 14.63 30.08
C ARG A 4 -24.27 15.11 29.82
N LEU A 5 -24.44 15.95 28.81
CA LEU A 5 -25.75 16.32 28.31
C LEU A 5 -26.52 15.07 27.89
N ASP A 6 -27.72 14.89 28.40
CA ASP A 6 -28.65 13.80 28.10
C ASP A 6 -29.16 13.91 26.65
N ARG A 7 -29.43 12.75 26.04
CA ARG A 7 -30.01 12.65 24.69
C ARG A 7 -31.31 13.44 24.54
N GLY A 8 -32.06 13.62 25.64
CA GLY A 8 -33.29 14.40 25.69
C GLY A 8 -33.05 15.92 25.60
N GLU A 9 -31.94 16.41 26.12
CA GLU A 9 -31.57 17.85 26.04
C GLU A 9 -31.08 18.22 24.64
N LEU A 10 -30.34 17.30 23.96
CA LEU A 10 -29.95 17.49 22.56
C LEU A 10 -31.15 17.53 21.61
N LEU A 11 -32.18 16.74 21.88
CA LEU A 11 -33.42 16.75 21.07
C LEU A 11 -34.27 18.00 21.35
N ARG A 12 -34.25 18.56 22.56
CA ARG A 12 -34.95 19.81 22.90
C ARG A 12 -34.26 21.05 22.32
N LEU A 13 -32.93 21.05 22.24
CA LEU A 13 -32.16 22.08 21.52
C LEU A 13 -32.43 22.04 20.01
N ALA A 14 -32.58 20.84 19.41
CA ALA A 14 -32.94 20.69 18.00
C ALA A 14 -34.40 21.09 17.72
N ALA A 15 -35.34 20.88 18.65
CA ALA A 15 -36.77 21.24 18.50
C ALA A 15 -37.00 22.75 18.74
N GLY A 16 -36.20 23.40 19.62
CA GLY A 16 -36.28 24.85 19.87
C GLY A 16 -35.82 25.70 18.69
N ALA A 17 -34.97 25.18 17.81
CA ALA A 17 -34.50 25.86 16.62
C ALA A 17 -35.52 25.87 15.46
N ALA A 18 -36.57 25.05 15.54
CA ALA A 18 -37.62 24.97 14.51
C ALA A 18 -38.72 26.04 14.65
N ALA A 19 -38.75 26.79 15.72
CA ALA A 19 -39.82 27.76 16.01
C ALA A 19 -39.48 29.23 15.65
N VAL A 20 -38.25 29.51 15.19
CA VAL A 20 -37.87 30.84 14.70
C VAL A 20 -37.36 30.68 13.26
N GLY A 21 -38.12 31.20 12.29
CA GLY A 21 -37.92 31.06 10.84
C GLY A 21 -36.59 31.63 10.26
N ALA A 22 -35.51 31.62 11.02
CA ALA A 22 -34.19 32.07 10.60
C ALA A 22 -33.10 30.98 10.59
N ALA A 23 -33.41 29.72 10.94
CA ALA A 23 -32.44 28.66 11.09
C ALA A 23 -32.00 27.89 9.80
N PRO A 24 -32.63 28.04 8.62
CA PRO A 24 -32.16 27.30 7.42
C PRO A 24 -30.87 27.84 6.83
N THR A 25 -30.52 29.11 7.04
CA THR A 25 -29.40 29.75 6.30
C THR A 25 -28.02 29.42 6.89
N ALA A 26 -27.91 29.37 8.21
CA ALA A 26 -26.62 29.09 8.86
C ALA A 26 -26.20 27.61 8.71
N VAL A 27 -27.14 26.67 8.79
CA VAL A 27 -26.88 25.24 8.56
C VAL A 27 -26.62 24.95 7.08
N ARG A 28 -27.29 25.68 6.17
CA ARG A 28 -27.02 25.59 4.73
C ARG A 28 -25.61 26.09 4.36
N HIS A 29 -25.05 27.06 5.08
CA HIS A 29 -23.67 27.50 4.83
C HIS A 29 -22.62 26.47 5.26
N LEU A 30 -22.91 25.59 6.22
CA LEU A 30 -22.00 24.49 6.60
C LEU A 30 -21.95 23.38 5.53
N PHE A 31 -22.96 23.29 4.67
CA PHE A 31 -23.05 22.26 3.60
C PHE A 31 -23.23 22.86 2.20
N SER A 32 -23.14 24.18 2.04
CA SER A 32 -23.35 24.83 0.75
C SER A 32 -22.07 25.01 -0.03
N LYS A 33 -22.00 24.27 -1.10
CA LYS A 33 -21.26 24.51 -2.34
C LYS A 33 -19.76 24.33 -2.33
N GLY A 34 -19.35 23.23 -2.93
CA GLY A 34 -18.01 23.02 -3.46
C GLY A 34 -17.02 22.59 -2.39
N GLY A 35 -16.81 21.28 -2.27
CA GLY A 35 -15.73 20.74 -1.45
C GLY A 35 -14.40 21.37 -1.84
N GLY A 36 -13.91 22.29 -1.02
CA GLY A 36 -12.63 22.94 -1.20
C GLY A 36 -12.22 23.63 0.09
N PHE A 37 -10.94 23.87 0.23
CA PHE A 37 -10.44 24.67 1.35
C PHE A 37 -10.88 26.12 1.22
N PRO A 38 -11.11 26.84 2.37
CA PRO A 38 -11.72 28.17 2.36
C PRO A 38 -10.93 29.25 1.62
N GLN A 39 -9.62 29.07 1.51
CA GLN A 39 -8.75 30.03 0.84
C GLN A 39 -8.21 29.45 -0.46
N SER A 40 -8.08 30.29 -1.48
CA SER A 40 -7.41 29.93 -2.73
C SER A 40 -5.92 29.63 -2.47
N HIS A 41 -5.39 28.70 -3.22
CA HIS A 41 -3.97 28.32 -3.17
C HIS A 41 -3.42 28.15 -4.58
N PRO A 42 -2.08 28.22 -4.78
CA PRO A 42 -1.44 27.90 -6.04
C PRO A 42 -1.72 26.45 -6.46
N ARG A 43 -1.73 26.20 -7.75
CA ARG A 43 -1.82 24.83 -8.27
C ARG A 43 -0.47 24.13 -8.09
N TRP A 44 -0.23 23.61 -6.89
CA TRP A 44 1.02 22.93 -6.52
C TRP A 44 1.24 21.67 -7.34
N ARG A 45 2.51 21.40 -7.62
CA ARG A 45 2.98 20.26 -8.42
C ARG A 45 3.68 19.26 -7.51
N PHE A 46 3.10 18.06 -7.37
CA PHE A 46 3.70 16.98 -6.61
C PHE A 46 4.23 15.88 -7.52
N VAL A 47 5.35 15.26 -7.14
CA VAL A 47 5.95 14.17 -7.92
C VAL A 47 6.07 12.93 -7.06
N PHE A 48 5.56 11.82 -7.58
CA PHE A 48 5.77 10.48 -7.04
C PHE A 48 6.95 9.84 -7.74
N VAL A 49 8.00 9.48 -6.99
CA VAL A 49 9.16 8.73 -7.47
C VAL A 49 8.99 7.27 -7.12
N ASN A 50 8.76 6.43 -8.13
CA ASN A 50 8.35 5.05 -7.97
C ASN A 50 9.42 4.07 -8.48
N HIS A 51 9.52 2.90 -7.84
CA HIS A 51 10.50 1.88 -8.22
C HIS A 51 10.01 0.92 -9.31
N ALA A 52 8.70 0.84 -9.56
CA ALA A 52 8.12 -0.13 -10.49
C ALA A 52 6.91 0.48 -11.23
N LEU A 53 7.16 1.47 -12.10
CA LEU A 53 6.13 2.26 -12.79
C LEU A 53 5.11 1.43 -13.58
N THR A 54 5.52 0.27 -14.08
CA THR A 54 4.68 -0.62 -14.89
C THR A 54 4.02 -1.74 -14.09
N ASN A 55 4.32 -1.87 -12.79
CA ASN A 55 3.73 -2.92 -11.95
C ASN A 55 2.25 -2.60 -11.67
N PRO A 56 1.32 -3.52 -11.99
CA PRO A 56 -0.12 -3.34 -11.75
C PRO A 56 -0.48 -3.07 -10.27
N PHE A 57 0.37 -3.46 -9.33
CA PHE A 57 0.22 -3.12 -7.91
C PHE A 57 0.02 -1.62 -7.68
N PHE A 58 0.70 -0.76 -8.45
CA PHE A 58 0.61 0.69 -8.26
C PHE A 58 -0.59 1.36 -8.95
N VAL A 59 -1.45 0.61 -9.64
CA VAL A 59 -2.65 1.19 -10.27
C VAL A 59 -3.57 1.85 -9.23
N PRO A 60 -3.93 1.23 -8.10
CA PRO A 60 -4.74 1.88 -7.08
C PRO A 60 -4.02 3.08 -6.44
N ALA A 61 -2.71 3.02 -6.24
CA ALA A 61 -1.94 4.15 -5.71
C ALA A 61 -1.96 5.35 -6.68
N LYS A 62 -1.81 5.11 -7.98
CA LYS A 62 -1.98 6.16 -9.00
C LYS A 62 -3.38 6.75 -8.96
N ASN A 63 -4.42 5.91 -8.90
CA ASN A 63 -5.79 6.36 -8.77
C ASN A 63 -5.98 7.23 -7.52
N GLY A 64 -5.50 6.77 -6.35
CA GLY A 64 -5.57 7.52 -5.10
C GLY A 64 -4.89 8.89 -5.18
N SER A 65 -3.68 8.95 -5.77
CA SER A 65 -2.97 10.21 -5.95
C SER A 65 -3.68 11.18 -6.89
N HIS A 66 -4.28 10.68 -7.97
CA HIS A 66 -5.07 11.51 -8.90
C HIS A 66 -6.38 11.98 -8.30
N ASP A 67 -7.06 11.13 -7.52
CA ASP A 67 -8.29 11.49 -6.84
C ASP A 67 -8.04 12.58 -5.79
N ALA A 68 -6.96 12.44 -4.99
CA ALA A 68 -6.54 13.48 -4.06
C ALA A 68 -6.15 14.78 -4.78
N ALA A 69 -5.42 14.67 -5.90
CA ALA A 69 -5.04 15.83 -6.70
C ALA A 69 -6.26 16.58 -7.24
N SER A 70 -7.25 15.85 -7.75
CA SER A 70 -8.52 16.43 -8.22
C SER A 70 -9.30 17.09 -7.09
N LEU A 71 -9.39 16.42 -5.94
CA LEU A 71 -10.08 16.95 -4.76
C LEU A 71 -9.47 18.25 -4.25
N LEU A 72 -8.13 18.35 -4.29
CA LEU A 72 -7.35 19.43 -3.70
C LEU A 72 -6.91 20.50 -4.70
N GLY A 73 -7.24 20.36 -5.99
CA GLY A 73 -6.86 21.33 -7.03
C GLY A 73 -5.34 21.42 -7.26
N VAL A 74 -4.62 20.32 -7.17
CA VAL A 74 -3.16 20.22 -7.36
C VAL A 74 -2.81 19.31 -8.54
N ASP A 75 -1.55 19.30 -8.97
CA ASP A 75 -1.05 18.41 -10.02
C ASP A 75 -0.18 17.31 -9.45
N VAL A 76 -0.35 16.08 -9.94
CA VAL A 76 0.48 14.92 -9.60
C VAL A 76 1.10 14.32 -10.84
N LYS A 77 2.41 14.05 -10.78
CA LYS A 77 3.15 13.30 -11.81
C LYS A 77 3.87 12.11 -11.19
N TRP A 78 3.95 11.02 -11.97
CA TRP A 78 4.70 9.82 -11.60
C TRP A 78 5.97 9.72 -12.45
N ALA A 79 7.10 9.47 -11.79
CA ALA A 79 8.42 9.32 -12.38
C ALA A 79 9.17 8.17 -11.65
N GLY A 80 10.34 7.80 -12.10
CA GLY A 80 11.18 6.79 -11.44
C GLY A 80 11.64 5.70 -12.39
N SER A 81 11.58 4.43 -11.96
CA SER A 81 12.05 3.27 -12.71
C SER A 81 10.91 2.30 -13.03
N ALA A 82 11.02 1.58 -14.13
CA ALA A 82 10.15 0.46 -14.48
C ALA A 82 10.65 -0.89 -13.92
N SER A 83 11.92 -0.96 -13.53
CA SER A 83 12.66 -2.19 -13.21
C SER A 83 13.40 -2.15 -11.87
N SER A 84 12.97 -1.32 -10.93
CA SER A 84 13.60 -1.12 -9.61
C SER A 84 15.06 -0.63 -9.66
N ASP A 85 15.42 0.09 -10.71
CA ASP A 85 16.74 0.73 -10.82
C ASP A 85 16.80 1.96 -9.91
N VAL A 86 17.55 1.84 -8.82
CA VAL A 86 17.73 2.90 -7.80
C VAL A 86 18.38 4.15 -8.40
N GLY A 87 19.34 3.99 -9.32
CA GLY A 87 19.99 5.10 -9.99
C GLY A 87 19.03 5.95 -10.83
N GLN A 88 18.13 5.29 -11.58
CA GLN A 88 17.05 5.97 -12.32
C GLN A 88 16.11 6.72 -11.37
N MET A 89 15.76 6.13 -10.23
CA MET A 89 14.88 6.76 -9.24
C MET A 89 15.53 7.99 -8.62
N VAL A 90 16.78 7.92 -8.21
CA VAL A 90 17.52 9.06 -7.66
C VAL A 90 17.65 10.18 -8.71
N LYS A 91 17.91 9.83 -9.98
CA LYS A 91 17.92 10.78 -11.09
C LYS A 91 16.56 11.46 -11.27
N ALA A 92 15.47 10.71 -11.23
CA ALA A 92 14.10 11.24 -11.31
C ALA A 92 13.79 12.19 -10.15
N MET A 93 14.20 11.85 -8.93
CA MET A 93 14.05 12.72 -7.75
C MET A 93 14.85 14.01 -7.91
N ARG A 94 16.10 13.95 -8.38
CA ARG A 94 16.93 15.14 -8.65
C ARG A 94 16.34 16.03 -9.74
N HIS A 95 15.73 15.46 -10.79
CA HIS A 95 15.01 16.23 -11.81
C HIS A 95 13.78 16.95 -11.23
N ALA A 96 13.02 16.30 -10.36
CA ALA A 96 11.90 16.93 -9.66
C ALA A 96 12.38 18.12 -8.79
N ILE A 97 13.49 17.95 -8.07
CA ILE A 97 14.10 19.01 -7.26
C ILE A 97 14.55 20.18 -8.14
N ALA A 98 15.21 19.90 -9.28
CA ALA A 98 15.66 20.93 -10.22
C ALA A 98 14.50 21.68 -10.90
N ALA A 99 13.36 21.01 -11.09
CA ALA A 99 12.14 21.61 -11.60
C ALA A 99 11.33 22.37 -10.51
N GLU A 100 11.87 22.49 -9.31
CA GLU A 100 11.28 23.24 -8.18
C GLU A 100 9.81 22.83 -7.93
N VAL A 101 9.58 21.50 -7.85
CA VAL A 101 8.25 20.99 -7.51
C VAL A 101 7.89 21.32 -6.06
N ASP A 102 6.60 21.29 -5.76
CA ASP A 102 6.08 21.70 -4.45
C ASP A 102 6.09 20.58 -3.40
N GLY A 103 6.34 19.34 -3.80
CA GLY A 103 6.51 18.21 -2.90
C GLY A 103 6.87 16.93 -3.64
N ILE A 104 7.53 16.01 -2.93
CA ILE A 104 8.00 14.74 -3.47
C ILE A 104 7.54 13.61 -2.55
N ALA A 105 6.86 12.61 -3.12
CA ALA A 105 6.62 11.32 -2.50
C ALA A 105 7.53 10.28 -3.16
N VAL A 106 8.37 9.59 -2.39
CA VAL A 106 9.37 8.65 -2.93
C VAL A 106 9.26 7.27 -2.29
N SER A 107 9.24 6.22 -3.10
CA SER A 107 9.36 4.84 -2.61
C SER A 107 10.84 4.54 -2.36
N ILE A 108 11.26 4.63 -1.10
CA ILE A 108 12.69 4.49 -0.71
C ILE A 108 13.02 3.02 -0.58
N VAL A 109 13.38 2.37 -1.69
CA VAL A 109 13.69 0.93 -1.74
C VAL A 109 15.13 0.58 -1.34
N ASP A 110 15.99 1.59 -1.24
CA ASP A 110 17.37 1.47 -0.75
C ASP A 110 17.55 2.42 0.44
N PRO A 111 18.06 1.95 1.58
CA PRO A 111 18.08 2.72 2.83
C PRO A 111 18.95 3.97 2.80
N THR A 112 19.87 4.10 1.85
CA THR A 112 20.89 5.15 1.84
C THR A 112 20.93 5.99 0.57
N ALA A 113 20.61 5.41 -0.58
CA ALA A 113 20.79 6.04 -1.89
C ALA A 113 20.05 7.38 -2.05
N PHE A 114 18.92 7.54 -1.34
CA PHE A 114 18.08 8.74 -1.43
C PHE A 114 18.48 9.84 -0.44
N ASN A 115 19.36 9.57 0.54
CA ASN A 115 19.67 10.51 1.63
C ASN A 115 20.16 11.87 1.14
N SER A 116 21.07 11.90 0.14
CA SER A 116 21.58 13.15 -0.42
C SER A 116 20.50 13.96 -1.14
N ALA A 117 19.66 13.28 -1.93
CA ALA A 117 18.57 13.93 -2.66
C ALA A 117 17.49 14.46 -1.71
N THR A 118 17.15 13.69 -0.66
CA THR A 118 16.20 14.12 0.38
C THR A 118 16.68 15.38 1.09
N ARG A 119 17.94 15.40 1.55
CA ARG A 119 18.53 16.61 2.17
C ARG A 119 18.50 17.81 1.25
N LEU A 120 18.83 17.62 -0.03
CA LEU A 120 18.80 18.70 -1.03
C LEU A 120 17.38 19.24 -1.23
N ALA A 121 16.37 18.37 -1.33
CA ALA A 121 14.98 18.79 -1.46
C ALA A 121 14.52 19.60 -0.25
N LEU A 122 14.77 19.09 0.95
CA LEU A 122 14.40 19.77 2.20
C LEU A 122 15.08 21.12 2.36
N ALA A 123 16.38 21.21 2.02
CA ALA A 123 17.13 22.49 2.04
C ALA A 123 16.55 23.54 1.07
N ARG A 124 15.88 23.10 -0.01
CA ARG A 124 15.14 23.97 -0.94
C ARG A 124 13.67 24.18 -0.53
N GLY A 125 13.28 23.74 0.66
CA GLY A 125 11.91 23.86 1.14
C GLY A 125 10.89 22.96 0.47
N ILE A 126 11.34 21.93 -0.26
CA ILE A 126 10.50 20.93 -0.90
C ILE A 126 10.25 19.79 0.12
N PRO A 127 9.01 19.56 0.60
CA PRO A 127 8.71 18.46 1.50
C PRO A 127 8.94 17.12 0.80
N VAL A 128 9.52 16.17 1.54
CA VAL A 128 9.74 14.79 1.08
C VAL A 128 9.03 13.83 2.03
N LEU A 129 8.14 13.04 1.48
CA LEU A 129 7.51 11.90 2.16
C LEU A 129 7.97 10.61 1.51
N SER A 130 8.14 9.55 2.29
CA SER A 130 8.23 8.21 1.73
C SER A 130 6.86 7.55 1.65
N TYR A 131 6.70 6.64 0.69
CA TYR A 131 5.50 5.81 0.58
C TYR A 131 5.86 4.42 0.10
N ASN A 132 5.10 3.39 0.49
CA ASN A 132 5.28 1.99 0.13
C ASN A 132 6.58 1.35 0.63
N ALA A 133 7.73 2.00 0.42
CA ALA A 133 9.04 1.64 0.97
C ALA A 133 9.62 2.83 1.75
N ASP A 134 10.24 2.56 2.89
CA ASP A 134 10.76 3.59 3.79
C ASP A 134 12.25 3.43 4.08
N GLY A 135 13.01 4.50 3.91
CA GLY A 135 14.41 4.58 4.31
C GLY A 135 14.63 4.85 5.81
N GLY A 136 13.55 4.87 6.58
CA GLY A 136 13.59 5.17 8.00
C GLY A 136 13.96 6.63 8.32
N LYS A 137 14.02 6.93 9.63
CA LYS A 137 14.28 8.29 10.13
C LYS A 137 15.64 8.88 9.69
N GLN A 138 16.62 8.04 9.41
CA GLN A 138 17.96 8.46 8.97
C GLN A 138 17.96 9.16 7.60
N ASN A 139 16.95 8.89 6.77
CA ASN A 139 16.78 9.57 5.48
C ASN A 139 16.46 11.06 5.62
N GLY A 140 15.84 11.47 6.74
CA GLY A 140 15.40 12.84 6.98
C GLY A 140 14.08 13.22 6.30
N ARG A 141 13.37 12.27 5.69
CA ARG A 141 12.02 12.46 5.16
C ARG A 141 11.07 12.95 6.26
N LEU A 142 10.01 13.68 5.91
CA LEU A 142 9.07 14.23 6.90
C LEU A 142 8.12 13.18 7.46
N ALA A 143 7.64 12.27 6.62
CA ALA A 143 6.73 11.20 7.03
C ALA A 143 6.79 10.00 6.08
N TYR A 144 6.33 8.85 6.55
CA TYR A 144 6.08 7.64 5.79
C TYR A 144 4.59 7.34 5.68
N VAL A 145 4.14 6.95 4.51
CA VAL A 145 2.78 6.47 4.27
C VAL A 145 2.85 5.08 3.64
N GLY A 146 2.57 4.06 4.40
CA GLY A 146 2.66 2.68 3.92
C GLY A 146 2.32 1.67 5.00
N GLN A 147 2.46 0.40 4.69
CA GLN A 147 2.31 -0.68 5.65
C GLN A 147 3.57 -0.79 6.51
N ASP A 148 3.43 -1.12 7.78
CA ASP A 148 4.55 -1.64 8.55
C ASP A 148 4.94 -3.00 7.98
N ASN A 149 6.06 -3.02 7.24
CA ASN A 149 6.46 -4.20 6.49
C ASN A 149 6.96 -5.34 7.39
N TYR A 150 7.61 -5.01 8.51
CA TYR A 150 8.09 -6.03 9.45
C TYR A 150 6.92 -6.66 10.22
N GLU A 151 6.02 -5.85 10.77
CA GLU A 151 4.79 -6.32 11.44
C GLU A 151 3.94 -7.16 10.48
N SER A 152 3.82 -6.72 9.24
CA SER A 152 3.13 -7.48 8.20
C SER A 152 3.81 -8.83 7.93
N GLY A 153 5.14 -8.88 8.02
CA GLY A 153 5.91 -10.11 7.95
C GLY A 153 5.63 -11.06 9.12
N LEU A 154 5.58 -10.54 10.35
CA LEU A 154 5.20 -11.32 11.53
C LEU A 154 3.82 -11.97 11.34
N GLU A 155 2.85 -11.22 10.84
CA GLU A 155 1.50 -11.72 10.56
C GLU A 155 1.46 -12.77 9.43
N LEU A 156 2.27 -12.58 8.38
CA LEU A 156 2.47 -13.62 7.35
C LEU A 156 3.02 -14.90 7.97
N GLY A 157 4.09 -14.80 8.77
CA GLY A 157 4.71 -15.94 9.44
C GLY A 157 3.74 -16.66 10.37
N ALA A 158 2.99 -15.93 11.16
CA ALA A 158 1.94 -16.48 12.02
C ALA A 158 0.86 -17.22 11.21
N ARG A 159 0.53 -16.72 10.01
CA ARG A 159 -0.41 -17.41 9.11
C ARG A 159 0.20 -18.68 8.53
N VAL A 160 1.48 -18.65 8.14
CA VAL A 160 2.22 -19.84 7.68
C VAL A 160 2.21 -20.92 8.78
N VAL A 161 2.52 -20.55 10.03
CA VAL A 161 2.51 -21.45 11.19
C VAL A 161 1.15 -22.08 11.44
N ARG A 162 0.05 -21.36 11.21
CA ARG A 162 -1.32 -21.91 11.33
C ARG A 162 -1.64 -22.92 10.23
N LEU A 163 -1.20 -22.65 9.00
CA LEU A 163 -1.50 -23.47 7.82
C LEU A 163 -0.56 -24.68 7.70
N CYS A 164 0.71 -24.52 8.06
CA CYS A 164 1.74 -25.54 7.95
C CYS A 164 2.26 -25.91 9.33
N SER A 165 1.95 -27.13 9.80
CA SER A 165 2.40 -27.59 11.12
C SER A 165 3.87 -28.03 11.13
N SER A 166 4.40 -28.47 9.99
CA SER A 166 5.80 -28.91 9.80
C SER A 166 6.14 -29.07 8.32
N GLY A 167 7.39 -29.29 8.01
CA GLY A 167 7.88 -29.59 6.65
C GLY A 167 8.56 -28.40 5.97
N GLU A 168 8.74 -28.50 4.67
CA GLU A 168 9.46 -27.49 3.88
C GLU A 168 8.49 -26.51 3.24
N VAL A 169 8.80 -25.23 3.34
CA VAL A 169 8.01 -24.11 2.81
C VAL A 169 8.91 -23.18 2.02
N CYS A 170 8.48 -22.74 0.85
CA CYS A 170 9.14 -21.67 0.11
C CYS A 170 8.50 -20.32 0.39
N LEU A 171 9.35 -19.31 0.62
CA LEU A 171 8.98 -17.91 0.71
C LEU A 171 9.64 -17.15 -0.45
N PHE A 172 8.84 -16.66 -1.38
CA PHE A 172 9.31 -15.97 -2.57
C PHE A 172 9.39 -14.46 -2.35
N ILE A 173 10.47 -13.85 -2.83
CA ILE A 173 10.74 -12.42 -2.78
C ILE A 173 11.26 -11.96 -4.14
N ALA A 174 10.69 -10.88 -4.69
CA ALA A 174 11.11 -10.37 -6.00
C ALA A 174 12.60 -9.95 -6.01
N THR A 175 12.98 -9.09 -5.07
CA THR A 175 14.36 -8.56 -4.97
C THR A 175 14.79 -8.54 -3.50
N PRO A 176 15.62 -9.49 -3.06
CA PRO A 176 16.18 -9.48 -1.71
C PRO A 176 16.89 -8.16 -1.40
N GLY A 177 16.74 -7.69 -0.16
CA GLY A 177 17.38 -6.48 0.36
C GLY A 177 16.62 -5.17 0.07
N GLN A 178 15.49 -5.21 -0.66
CA GLN A 178 14.68 -4.00 -0.85
C GLN A 178 13.76 -3.72 0.35
N GLU A 179 13.73 -2.46 0.81
CA GLU A 179 13.02 -2.02 2.01
C GLU A 179 11.49 -2.21 1.96
N ASN A 180 10.90 -2.33 0.79
CA ASN A 180 9.46 -2.60 0.67
C ASN A 180 9.09 -4.07 0.89
N ILE A 181 10.03 -5.02 0.79
CA ILE A 181 9.73 -6.46 0.82
C ILE A 181 10.66 -7.27 1.73
N GLN A 182 11.93 -6.85 1.93
CA GLN A 182 12.86 -7.58 2.81
C GLN A 182 12.35 -7.66 4.27
N PRO A 183 11.86 -6.57 4.89
CA PRO A 183 11.35 -6.66 6.26
C PRO A 183 10.18 -7.64 6.43
N ARG A 184 9.39 -7.88 5.36
CA ARG A 184 8.32 -8.90 5.38
C ARG A 184 8.89 -10.32 5.50
N VAL A 185 10.01 -10.58 4.81
CA VAL A 185 10.72 -11.86 4.96
C VAL A 185 11.26 -12.01 6.37
N ASP A 186 11.93 -10.96 6.88
CA ASP A 186 12.56 -11.00 8.19
C ASP A 186 11.52 -11.24 9.29
N GLY A 187 10.42 -10.50 9.31
CA GLY A 187 9.31 -10.72 10.23
C GLY A 187 8.69 -12.13 10.11
N ALA A 188 8.51 -12.63 8.88
CA ALA A 188 7.96 -13.97 8.68
C ALA A 188 8.88 -15.06 9.21
N LEU A 189 10.19 -14.92 9.00
CA LEU A 189 11.19 -15.85 9.53
C LEU A 189 11.22 -15.83 11.06
N ASP A 190 11.14 -14.64 11.67
CA ASP A 190 11.11 -14.48 13.12
C ASP A 190 9.85 -15.12 13.73
N ALA A 191 8.69 -14.87 13.21
CA ALA A 191 7.44 -15.47 13.69
C ALA A 191 7.43 -17.01 13.56
N ILE A 192 8.01 -17.54 12.47
CA ILE A 192 8.09 -18.99 12.27
C ILE A 192 9.10 -19.60 13.25
N ARG A 193 10.27 -18.98 13.43
CA ARG A 193 11.29 -19.44 14.40
C ARG A 193 10.72 -19.46 15.83
N ASP A 194 10.07 -18.37 16.22
CA ASP A 194 9.54 -18.17 17.57
C ASP A 194 8.36 -19.10 17.88
N SER A 195 7.68 -19.61 16.84
CA SER A 195 6.62 -20.62 16.99
C SER A 195 7.10 -21.98 17.53
N GLY A 196 8.38 -22.27 17.44
CA GLY A 196 8.96 -23.57 17.80
C GLY A 196 8.54 -24.74 16.89
N LYS A 197 7.76 -24.48 15.82
CA LYS A 197 7.35 -25.53 14.87
C LYS A 197 8.50 -25.97 13.95
N ARG A 198 8.49 -27.25 13.55
CA ARG A 198 9.49 -27.82 12.66
C ARG A 198 9.20 -27.47 11.18
N ILE A 199 9.20 -26.18 10.87
CA ILE A 199 9.03 -25.65 9.51
C ILE A 199 10.39 -25.18 9.02
N ARG A 200 10.84 -25.72 7.88
CA ARG A 200 12.06 -25.29 7.19
C ARG A 200 11.68 -24.32 6.09
N ILE A 201 12.19 -23.10 6.15
CA ILE A 201 11.91 -22.06 5.15
C ILE A 201 13.05 -21.98 4.13
N HIS A 202 12.69 -21.97 2.87
CA HIS A 202 13.56 -21.65 1.73
C HIS A 202 13.15 -20.30 1.17
N VAL A 203 13.97 -19.26 1.40
CA VAL A 203 13.78 -17.95 0.79
C VAL A 203 14.32 -17.98 -0.64
N VAL A 204 13.49 -17.64 -1.62
CA VAL A 204 13.83 -17.77 -3.05
C VAL A 204 13.60 -16.44 -3.75
N ALA A 205 14.67 -15.87 -4.34
CA ALA A 205 14.56 -14.71 -5.22
C ALA A 205 13.83 -15.10 -6.51
N SER A 206 12.71 -14.43 -6.81
CA SER A 206 11.85 -14.72 -7.96
C SER A 206 12.11 -13.80 -9.16
N GLY A 207 12.66 -12.59 -8.91
CA GLY A 207 12.87 -11.54 -9.93
C GLY A 207 11.75 -10.50 -9.92
N VAL A 208 11.89 -9.46 -10.75
CA VAL A 208 10.98 -8.28 -10.78
C VAL A 208 9.95 -8.33 -11.92
N HIS A 209 10.03 -9.31 -12.80
CA HIS A 209 9.15 -9.43 -13.95
C HIS A 209 8.20 -10.62 -13.77
N VAL A 210 6.90 -10.38 -13.76
CA VAL A 210 5.83 -11.36 -13.50
C VAL A 210 6.01 -12.68 -14.27
N GLY A 211 6.41 -12.62 -15.54
CA GLY A 211 6.68 -13.81 -16.34
C GLY A 211 7.88 -14.64 -15.86
N HIS A 212 8.92 -13.99 -15.37
CA HIS A 212 10.11 -14.64 -14.80
C HIS A 212 9.82 -15.19 -13.41
N GLU A 213 9.12 -14.46 -12.58
CA GLU A 213 8.69 -14.89 -11.25
C GLU A 213 7.95 -16.23 -11.33
N ARG A 214 6.94 -16.32 -12.19
CA ARG A 214 6.19 -17.57 -12.40
C ARG A 214 7.09 -18.74 -12.80
N LYS A 215 8.01 -18.53 -13.77
CA LYS A 215 8.95 -19.58 -14.21
C LYS A 215 9.86 -20.06 -13.07
N LYS A 216 10.37 -19.10 -12.26
CA LYS A 216 11.23 -19.41 -11.11
C LYS A 216 10.48 -20.20 -10.04
N ILE A 217 9.25 -19.77 -9.71
CA ILE A 217 8.39 -20.44 -8.73
C ILE A 217 8.06 -21.86 -9.20
N GLU A 218 7.71 -22.02 -10.49
CA GLU A 218 7.45 -23.33 -11.08
C GLU A 218 8.66 -24.26 -11.03
N ALA A 219 9.84 -23.77 -11.42
CA ALA A 219 11.09 -24.51 -11.35
C ALA A 219 11.43 -24.93 -9.91
N THR A 220 11.22 -24.03 -8.94
CA THR A 220 11.43 -24.34 -7.51
C THR A 220 10.52 -25.47 -7.03
N TYR A 221 9.22 -25.41 -7.37
CA TYR A 221 8.28 -26.47 -7.05
C TYR A 221 8.66 -27.81 -7.72
N LEU A 222 9.05 -27.79 -9.00
CA LEU A 222 9.43 -29.00 -9.73
C LEU A 222 10.70 -29.65 -9.18
N ALA A 223 11.62 -28.85 -8.64
CA ALA A 223 12.83 -29.34 -7.99
C ALA A 223 12.54 -29.99 -6.62
N ASN A 224 11.47 -29.55 -5.93
CA ASN A 224 11.06 -30.14 -4.65
C ASN A 224 9.52 -30.29 -4.58
N LYS A 225 9.01 -31.44 -4.97
CA LYS A 225 7.56 -31.74 -4.96
C LYS A 225 6.98 -32.06 -3.57
N ASN A 226 7.83 -32.08 -2.53
CA ASN A 226 7.41 -32.38 -1.16
C ASN A 226 7.13 -31.11 -0.34
N LEU A 227 7.18 -29.94 -0.95
CA LEU A 227 6.86 -28.69 -0.33
C LEU A 227 5.44 -28.71 0.26
N ARG A 228 5.32 -28.21 1.50
CA ARG A 228 4.06 -28.08 2.25
C ARG A 228 3.42 -26.72 2.07
N GLY A 229 4.19 -25.71 1.65
CA GLY A 229 3.68 -24.36 1.43
C GLY A 229 4.47 -23.56 0.41
N LEU A 230 3.78 -22.71 -0.33
CA LEU A 230 4.32 -21.73 -1.26
C LEU A 230 3.77 -20.36 -0.88
N PHE A 231 4.60 -19.48 -0.35
CA PHE A 231 4.19 -18.14 0.08
C PHE A 231 5.06 -17.07 -0.59
N ALA A 232 4.56 -15.86 -0.67
CA ALA A 232 5.27 -14.76 -1.33
C ALA A 232 5.08 -13.45 -0.56
N VAL A 233 6.03 -12.52 -0.69
CA VAL A 233 6.02 -11.22 0.01
C VAL A 233 5.72 -10.03 -0.91
N ASP A 234 5.38 -10.28 -2.17
CA ASP A 234 5.10 -9.25 -3.17
C ASP A 234 4.02 -9.69 -4.17
N ALA A 235 3.47 -8.72 -4.92
CA ALA A 235 2.35 -8.91 -5.82
C ALA A 235 2.64 -9.90 -6.96
N GLY A 236 3.80 -9.77 -7.60
CA GLY A 236 4.16 -10.58 -8.76
C GLY A 236 4.44 -12.02 -8.39
N SER A 237 5.21 -12.22 -7.31
CA SER A 237 5.48 -13.55 -6.78
C SER A 237 4.20 -14.24 -6.30
N THR A 238 3.28 -13.52 -5.63
CA THR A 238 1.97 -14.07 -5.22
C THR A 238 1.14 -14.51 -6.42
N ALA A 239 1.13 -13.70 -7.49
CA ALA A 239 0.47 -14.07 -8.74
C ALA A 239 1.10 -15.34 -9.37
N GLY A 240 2.42 -15.43 -9.34
CA GLY A 240 3.15 -16.61 -9.82
C GLY A 240 2.84 -17.87 -8.99
N VAL A 241 2.79 -17.75 -7.66
CA VAL A 241 2.35 -18.82 -6.75
C VAL A 241 0.93 -19.26 -7.09
N ALA A 242 -0.01 -18.33 -7.29
CA ALA A 242 -1.39 -18.61 -7.64
C ALA A 242 -1.50 -19.47 -8.93
N GLU A 243 -0.73 -19.09 -9.96
CA GLU A 243 -0.71 -19.84 -11.24
C GLU A 243 -0.13 -21.25 -11.11
N VAL A 244 0.96 -21.41 -10.34
CA VAL A 244 1.59 -22.71 -10.07
C VAL A 244 0.67 -23.61 -9.27
N MET A 245 0.05 -23.09 -8.20
CA MET A 245 -0.94 -23.78 -7.39
C MET A 245 -2.10 -24.31 -8.25
N ARG A 246 -2.64 -23.46 -9.13
CA ARG A 246 -3.71 -23.83 -10.06
C ARG A 246 -3.25 -24.89 -11.08
N LYS A 247 -2.11 -24.67 -11.74
CA LYS A 247 -1.58 -25.53 -12.81
C LYS A 247 -1.39 -26.97 -12.34
N TYR A 248 -0.84 -27.14 -11.14
CA TYR A 248 -0.51 -28.45 -10.57
C TYR A 248 -1.55 -28.96 -9.57
N ARG A 249 -2.66 -28.21 -9.37
CA ARG A 249 -3.75 -28.53 -8.41
C ARG A 249 -3.22 -28.84 -7.01
N LEU A 250 -2.25 -28.04 -6.53
CA LEU A 250 -1.46 -28.35 -5.35
C LEU A 250 -2.28 -28.34 -4.06
N GLN A 251 -3.34 -27.53 -3.97
CA GLN A 251 -4.28 -27.53 -2.85
C GLN A 251 -4.92 -28.91 -2.64
N LYS A 252 -5.17 -29.70 -3.69
CA LYS A 252 -5.67 -31.09 -3.57
C LYS A 252 -4.63 -32.03 -2.97
N ARG A 253 -3.38 -31.64 -2.95
CA ARG A 253 -2.25 -32.37 -2.34
C ARG A 253 -1.91 -31.85 -0.95
N GLY A 254 -2.72 -30.94 -0.39
CA GLY A 254 -2.52 -30.35 0.94
C GLY A 254 -1.38 -29.31 1.00
N VAL A 255 -0.98 -28.73 -0.15
CA VAL A 255 -0.03 -27.63 -0.17
C VAL A 255 -0.78 -26.33 0.10
N CYS A 256 -0.35 -25.58 1.13
CA CYS A 256 -0.89 -24.27 1.48
C CYS A 256 -0.22 -23.15 0.69
N ALA A 257 -0.92 -22.04 0.46
CA ALA A 257 -0.34 -20.94 -0.27
C ALA A 257 -0.99 -19.60 0.07
N GLY A 258 -0.20 -18.53 0.02
CA GLY A 258 -0.69 -17.17 0.24
C GLY A 258 0.39 -16.14 -0.06
N GLY A 259 0.05 -14.87 0.11
CA GLY A 259 1.01 -13.81 -0.13
C GLY A 259 0.41 -12.42 0.03
N TYR A 260 0.79 -11.51 -0.86
CA TYR A 260 0.45 -10.11 -0.80
C TYR A 260 -0.29 -9.64 -2.05
N ASP A 261 -1.06 -8.58 -1.85
CA ASP A 261 -1.66 -7.73 -2.86
C ASP A 261 -2.86 -8.31 -3.61
N LEU A 262 -3.57 -7.44 -4.32
CA LEU A 262 -4.90 -7.69 -4.85
C LEU A 262 -4.91 -7.81 -6.39
N LEU A 263 -3.88 -8.40 -6.99
CA LEU A 263 -3.92 -8.62 -8.43
C LEU A 263 -5.11 -9.52 -8.83
N PRO A 264 -5.74 -9.29 -9.99
CA PRO A 264 -6.93 -10.05 -10.39
C PRO A 264 -6.73 -11.56 -10.41
N VAL A 265 -5.53 -12.05 -10.74
CA VAL A 265 -5.20 -13.47 -10.71
C VAL A 265 -5.14 -14.02 -9.28
N THR A 266 -4.61 -13.22 -8.34
CA THR A 266 -4.56 -13.55 -6.91
C THR A 266 -5.96 -13.66 -6.31
N LEU A 267 -6.80 -12.66 -6.54
CA LEU A 267 -8.19 -12.64 -6.05
C LEU A 267 -9.01 -13.84 -6.58
N ARG A 268 -8.87 -14.15 -7.89
CA ARG A 268 -9.53 -15.34 -8.47
C ARG A 268 -9.00 -16.63 -7.85
N ALA A 269 -7.69 -16.72 -7.61
CA ALA A 269 -7.11 -17.92 -7.02
C ALA A 269 -7.60 -18.17 -5.58
N ILE A 270 -7.86 -17.13 -4.80
CA ILE A 270 -8.49 -17.25 -3.47
C ILE A 270 -9.93 -17.74 -3.60
N HIS A 271 -10.71 -17.12 -4.48
CA HIS A 271 -12.08 -17.52 -4.75
C HIS A 271 -12.17 -19.00 -5.15
N ASP A 272 -11.29 -19.42 -6.05
CA ASP A 272 -11.25 -20.78 -6.61
C ASP A 272 -10.50 -21.79 -5.71
N ARG A 273 -10.10 -21.38 -4.51
CA ARG A 273 -9.41 -22.18 -3.49
C ARG A 273 -8.03 -22.66 -3.90
N HIS A 274 -7.32 -21.92 -4.74
CA HIS A 274 -5.92 -22.18 -5.07
C HIS A 274 -4.96 -21.47 -4.13
N LEU A 275 -5.39 -20.35 -3.52
CA LEU A 275 -4.69 -19.66 -2.45
C LEU A 275 -5.57 -19.62 -1.19
N ASP A 276 -4.95 -19.68 -0.02
CA ASP A 276 -5.63 -19.58 1.27
C ASP A 276 -5.92 -18.13 1.63
N PHE A 277 -5.01 -17.20 1.30
CA PHE A 277 -5.15 -15.78 1.59
C PHE A 277 -4.25 -14.90 0.74
N THR A 278 -4.52 -13.60 0.77
CA THR A 278 -3.57 -12.53 0.44
C THR A 278 -3.67 -11.42 1.48
N ILE A 279 -2.63 -10.59 1.58
CA ILE A 279 -2.56 -9.42 2.46
C ILE A 279 -2.73 -8.16 1.61
N ASP A 280 -3.76 -7.37 1.92
CA ASP A 280 -3.99 -6.06 1.32
C ASP A 280 -3.35 -4.97 2.18
N GLN A 281 -2.44 -4.22 1.60
CA GLN A 281 -1.72 -3.11 2.22
C GLN A 281 -2.32 -1.73 1.90
N GLN A 282 -3.51 -1.67 1.32
CA GLN A 282 -4.24 -0.46 0.97
C GLN A 282 -3.46 0.50 0.05
N PRO A 283 -3.01 0.05 -1.14
CA PRO A 283 -2.18 0.87 -2.02
C PRO A 283 -2.86 2.17 -2.49
N TYR A 284 -4.20 2.22 -2.56
CA TYR A 284 -4.93 3.46 -2.84
C TYR A 284 -4.62 4.55 -1.82
N LEU A 285 -4.58 4.21 -0.52
CA LEU A 285 -4.22 5.15 0.54
C LEU A 285 -2.76 5.58 0.45
N GLN A 286 -1.85 4.69 0.01
CA GLN A 286 -0.45 5.01 -0.22
C GLN A 286 -0.24 6.04 -1.35
N GLY A 287 -1.23 6.21 -2.21
CA GLY A 287 -1.25 7.28 -3.21
C GLY A 287 -1.97 8.55 -2.71
N PHE A 288 -3.13 8.38 -2.08
CA PHE A 288 -4.00 9.48 -1.66
C PHE A 288 -3.40 10.32 -0.54
N LEU A 289 -2.95 9.66 0.53
CA LEU A 289 -2.51 10.34 1.75
C LEU A 289 -1.23 11.17 1.59
N PRO A 290 -0.20 10.77 0.83
CA PRO A 290 0.95 11.64 0.59
C PRO A 290 0.57 12.96 -0.07
N VAL A 291 -0.37 12.95 -1.03
CA VAL A 291 -0.86 14.19 -1.66
C VAL A 291 -1.55 15.07 -0.64
N LEU A 292 -2.45 14.50 0.17
CA LEU A 292 -3.16 15.24 1.23
C LEU A 292 -2.19 15.82 2.25
N GLN A 293 -1.20 15.06 2.71
CA GLN A 293 -0.23 15.52 3.71
C GLN A 293 0.69 16.62 3.16
N MET A 294 1.19 16.48 1.92
CA MET A 294 1.98 17.53 1.27
C MET A 294 1.15 18.80 1.05
N PHE A 295 -0.11 18.65 0.66
CA PHE A 295 -1.04 19.76 0.53
C PHE A 295 -1.23 20.51 1.86
N LEU A 296 -1.59 19.79 2.93
CA LEU A 296 -1.79 20.40 4.25
C LEU A 296 -0.53 21.11 4.77
N TYR A 297 0.64 20.50 4.55
CA TYR A 297 1.91 21.11 4.91
C TYR A 297 2.14 22.45 4.19
N ARG A 298 1.86 22.51 2.89
CA ARG A 298 1.94 23.74 2.09
C ARG A 298 0.87 24.77 2.49
N TYR A 299 -0.37 24.30 2.55
CA TYR A 299 -1.54 25.15 2.82
C TYR A 299 -1.46 25.82 4.21
N SER A 300 -0.92 25.14 5.18
CA SER A 300 -0.73 25.68 6.55
C SER A 300 0.56 26.46 6.75
N ALA A 301 1.31 26.78 5.68
CA ALA A 301 2.64 27.37 5.81
C ALA A 301 3.57 26.56 6.74
N ARG A 302 3.49 25.23 6.68
CA ARG A 302 4.26 24.26 7.47
C ARG A 302 3.84 24.08 8.93
N LEU A 303 2.72 24.68 9.36
CA LEU A 303 2.21 24.51 10.72
C LEU A 303 1.61 23.12 10.95
N VAL A 304 1.06 22.49 9.92
CA VAL A 304 0.62 21.09 9.96
C VAL A 304 1.74 20.22 9.41
N ALA A 305 2.45 19.54 10.30
CA ALA A 305 3.51 18.61 9.90
C ALA A 305 2.91 17.30 9.37
N PRO A 306 3.50 16.70 8.32
CA PRO A 306 3.17 15.34 7.91
C PRO A 306 3.45 14.34 9.03
N ALA A 307 2.66 13.25 9.09
CA ALA A 307 2.77 12.22 10.10
C ALA A 307 2.91 10.83 9.47
N ASP A 308 3.73 9.98 10.10
CA ASP A 308 3.82 8.58 9.72
C ASP A 308 2.43 7.93 9.78
N THR A 309 2.03 7.26 8.71
CA THR A 309 0.70 6.69 8.58
C THR A 309 0.80 5.24 8.12
N ASN A 310 0.46 4.32 9.01
CA ASN A 310 0.31 2.91 8.66
C ASN A 310 -0.99 2.72 7.88
N THR A 311 -0.89 2.26 6.63
CA THR A 311 -2.06 2.00 5.78
C THR A 311 -2.77 0.69 6.12
N GLY A 312 -2.28 -0.03 7.12
CA GLY A 312 -2.91 -1.21 7.69
C GLY A 312 -2.56 -2.52 7.01
N LEU A 313 -3.22 -3.56 7.50
CA LEU A 313 -3.05 -4.93 7.07
C LEU A 313 -4.41 -5.63 7.09
N ASN A 314 -4.92 -5.97 5.90
CA ASN A 314 -6.17 -6.69 5.77
C ASN A 314 -5.94 -8.06 5.13
N PHE A 315 -6.32 -9.12 5.83
CA PHE A 315 -6.36 -10.44 5.22
C PHE A 315 -7.57 -10.58 4.30
N VAL A 316 -7.29 -10.89 3.04
CA VAL A 316 -8.31 -11.29 2.08
C VAL A 316 -8.29 -12.80 1.97
N THR A 317 -9.37 -13.42 2.35
CA THR A 317 -9.60 -14.85 2.37
C THR A 317 -10.82 -15.19 1.52
N ARG A 318 -11.15 -16.48 1.44
CA ARG A 318 -12.35 -16.91 0.74
C ARG A 318 -13.65 -16.29 1.28
N GLU A 319 -13.69 -15.97 2.55
CA GLU A 319 -14.88 -15.43 3.21
C GLU A 319 -15.20 -14.00 2.75
N ASN A 320 -14.19 -13.22 2.38
CA ASN A 320 -14.35 -11.82 2.07
C ASN A 320 -13.88 -11.41 0.65
N VAL A 321 -13.27 -12.31 -0.13
CA VAL A 321 -12.78 -12.01 -1.48
C VAL A 321 -13.90 -11.62 -2.46
N GLY A 322 -15.12 -12.10 -2.23
CA GLY A 322 -16.26 -11.86 -3.11
C GLY A 322 -16.52 -10.37 -3.37
N ARG A 323 -16.36 -9.53 -2.35
CA ARG A 323 -16.53 -8.07 -2.48
C ARG A 323 -15.57 -7.44 -3.49
N TYR A 324 -14.33 -7.92 -3.58
CA TYR A 324 -13.33 -7.42 -4.52
C TYR A 324 -13.63 -7.85 -5.95
N LEU A 325 -14.12 -9.06 -6.15
CA LEU A 325 -14.43 -9.60 -7.48
C LEU A 325 -15.66 -8.95 -8.10
N THR A 326 -16.65 -8.56 -7.28
CA THR A 326 -17.91 -7.99 -7.74
C THR A 326 -17.82 -6.48 -8.00
N THR A 327 -17.00 -5.75 -7.23
CA THR A 327 -16.91 -4.29 -7.34
C THR A 327 -16.03 -3.85 -8.50
N ARG A 328 -14.92 -4.53 -8.78
CA ARG A 328 -13.93 -4.14 -9.81
C ARG A 328 -13.69 -2.63 -9.78
N SER A 329 -13.27 -2.14 -8.63
CA SER A 329 -13.18 -0.70 -8.38
C SER A 329 -11.74 -0.18 -8.55
N ARG A 330 -11.60 1.13 -8.44
CA ARG A 330 -10.29 1.81 -8.40
C ARG A 330 -9.43 1.41 -7.20
N PHE A 331 -10.00 0.73 -6.21
CA PHE A 331 -9.36 0.44 -4.93
C PHE A 331 -8.62 -0.90 -4.89
N GLU A 332 -8.92 -1.86 -5.78
CA GLU A 332 -8.33 -3.20 -5.72
C GLU A 332 -7.32 -3.53 -6.84
N GLY A 333 -6.86 -2.60 -7.62
CA GLY A 333 -5.81 -2.84 -8.61
C GLY A 333 -6.29 -3.39 -9.95
N SER A 334 -7.58 -3.33 -10.24
CA SER A 334 -8.07 -3.54 -11.59
C SER A 334 -7.70 -2.34 -12.46
N SER A 335 -6.77 -2.53 -13.39
CA SER A 335 -6.25 -1.46 -14.26
C SER A 335 -7.30 -0.81 -15.19
N THR A 336 -8.47 -1.41 -15.33
CA THR A 336 -9.51 -0.98 -16.28
C THR A 336 -10.74 -0.39 -15.61
N SER A 337 -10.79 -0.30 -14.28
CA SER A 337 -11.98 0.12 -13.56
C SER A 337 -11.86 1.55 -13.04
N ASP A 338 -12.75 2.42 -13.53
CA ASP A 338 -12.95 3.77 -12.98
C ASP A 338 -14.12 3.85 -11.99
N ARG A 339 -14.58 2.69 -11.50
CA ARG A 339 -15.76 2.62 -10.66
C ARG A 339 -15.44 3.00 -9.21
N TYR A 340 -16.34 3.78 -8.65
CA TYR A 340 -16.44 4.01 -7.22
C TYR A 340 -17.65 3.21 -6.71
N PRO A 341 -17.48 2.21 -5.83
CA PRO A 341 -18.58 1.42 -5.32
C PRO A 341 -19.36 2.21 -4.25
N VAL A 342 -19.88 3.37 -4.63
CA VAL A 342 -20.75 4.17 -3.77
C VAL A 342 -22.16 3.58 -3.85
N ARG A 343 -22.78 3.34 -2.72
CA ARG A 343 -24.17 2.90 -2.58
C ARG A 343 -25.04 4.05 -2.10
#